data_34f77e2f42395c19cddfbe13ce2ec593
#
_entry.id   34f77e2f42395c19cddfbe13ce2ec593
#
_cell.length_a   1.000
_cell.length_b   1.000
_cell.length_c   1.000
_cell.angle_alpha   90.00
_cell.angle_beta   90.00
_cell.angle_gamma   90.00
#
_symmetry.space_group_name_H-M   'P 1'
#
loop_
_entity.id
_entity.type
_entity.pdbx_description
1 polymer ?
#
loop_
_entity_poly.entity_id
_entity_poly.type
_entity_poly.pdbx_seq_one_letter_code
_entity_poly.pdbx_strand_id
1 'polypeptide(L)'
;MTLATHIMVAGAVARPFIGRVNGFVVFLISIMSHYLSDAIPHCDYKLLSISWDEENKKSTKIDYKIHLIIVDLLNIAIDVAIGSALLIIIARPELSIQNFVTYGLIILGGILPDALQPLYIIWKKFPMTIVQGMHDFWHAKTRLTLNRKAIASQAVIFLLAAYSLTL
;
A
#
# COMPACT_ATOMS: atom_id res chain seq x y z
N MET A 1 -1.02 -3.37 -5.84
CA MET A 1 -2.44 -3.43 -5.32
C MET A 1 -2.93 -2.00 -5.12
N THR A 2 -4.25 -1.70 -4.92
CA THR A 2 -4.67 -0.35 -4.54
C THR A 2 -4.23 -0.04 -3.10
N LEU A 3 -3.91 1.22 -2.81
CA LEU A 3 -3.48 1.63 -1.47
C LEU A 3 -4.59 1.42 -0.43
N ALA A 4 -5.86 1.60 -0.82
CA ALA A 4 -7.01 1.27 0.03
C ALA A 4 -6.99 -0.20 0.46
N THR A 5 -6.68 -1.14 -0.44
CA THR A 5 -6.58 -2.56 -0.10
C THR A 5 -5.42 -2.82 0.86
N HIS A 6 -4.24 -2.23 0.64
CA HIS A 6 -3.10 -2.33 1.56
C HIS A 6 -3.43 -1.80 2.96
N ILE A 7 -4.12 -0.66 3.05
CA ILE A 7 -4.57 -0.08 4.32
C ILE A 7 -5.51 -1.04 5.06
N MET A 8 -6.49 -1.61 4.35
CA MET A 8 -7.44 -2.57 4.94
C MET A 8 -6.75 -3.84 5.42
N VAL A 9 -5.84 -4.41 4.63
CA VAL A 9 -5.03 -5.59 5.03
C VAL A 9 -4.14 -5.26 6.21
N ALA A 10 -3.45 -4.11 6.19
CA ALA A 10 -2.61 -3.67 7.31
C ALA A 10 -3.43 -3.54 8.60
N GLY A 11 -4.62 -2.95 8.52
CA GLY A 11 -5.54 -2.85 9.64
C GLY A 11 -5.97 -4.21 10.19
N ALA A 12 -6.38 -5.13 9.30
CA ALA A 12 -6.82 -6.47 9.69
C ALA A 12 -5.70 -7.28 10.36
N VAL A 13 -4.48 -7.23 9.79
CA VAL A 13 -3.32 -7.97 10.32
C VAL A 13 -2.79 -7.36 11.62
N ALA A 14 -2.79 -6.02 11.72
CA ALA A 14 -2.27 -5.32 12.89
C ALA A 14 -3.24 -5.31 14.08
N ARG A 15 -4.57 -5.38 13.84
CA ARG A 15 -5.60 -5.28 14.89
C ARG A 15 -5.36 -6.18 16.11
N PRO A 16 -5.03 -7.48 15.97
CA PRO A 16 -4.81 -8.35 17.15
C PRO A 16 -3.65 -7.92 18.04
N PHE A 17 -2.77 -7.05 17.56
CA PHE A 17 -1.58 -6.58 18.26
C PHE A 17 -1.77 -5.22 18.91
N ILE A 18 -2.84 -4.48 18.58
CA ILE A 18 -3.14 -3.17 19.17
C ILE A 18 -3.30 -3.30 20.69
N GLY A 19 -2.58 -2.48 21.45
CA GLY A 19 -2.56 -2.53 22.91
C GLY A 19 -1.72 -3.65 23.52
N ARG A 20 -1.22 -4.61 22.70
CA ARG A 20 -0.37 -5.72 23.17
C ARG A 20 1.11 -5.49 22.91
N VAL A 21 1.44 -4.70 21.90
CA VAL A 21 2.80 -4.33 21.53
C VAL A 21 2.89 -2.81 21.35
N ASN A 22 4.11 -2.28 21.32
CA ASN A 22 4.29 -0.85 21.09
C ASN A 22 3.99 -0.45 19.62
N GLY A 23 3.74 0.86 19.39
CA GLY A 23 3.35 1.37 18.07
C GLY A 23 4.39 1.12 16.97
N PHE A 24 5.68 1.05 17.30
CA PHE A 24 6.72 0.73 16.33
C PHE A 24 6.59 -0.70 15.80
N VAL A 25 6.28 -1.67 16.68
CA VAL A 25 6.03 -3.06 16.26
C VAL A 25 4.76 -3.15 15.42
N VAL A 26 3.69 -2.41 15.78
CA VAL A 26 2.46 -2.32 14.96
C VAL A 26 2.79 -1.80 13.55
N PHE A 27 3.61 -0.75 13.45
CA PHE A 27 4.07 -0.19 12.19
C PHE A 27 4.87 -1.21 11.35
N LEU A 28 5.79 -1.96 11.96
CA LEU A 28 6.54 -3.02 11.26
C LEU A 28 5.64 -4.15 10.77
N ILE A 29 4.64 -4.56 11.57
CA ILE A 29 3.63 -5.55 11.17
C ILE A 29 2.86 -5.04 9.94
N SER A 30 2.51 -3.76 9.93
CA SER A 30 1.79 -3.13 8.81
C SER A 30 2.64 -3.10 7.53
N ILE A 31 3.95 -2.80 7.62
CA ILE A 31 4.88 -2.89 6.48
C ILE A 31 4.97 -4.34 5.98
N MET A 32 5.11 -5.31 6.88
CA MET A 32 5.19 -6.73 6.48
C MET A 32 3.90 -7.20 5.81
N SER A 33 2.74 -6.76 6.28
CA SER A 33 1.45 -7.09 5.66
C SER A 33 1.33 -6.56 4.24
N HIS A 34 1.93 -5.40 3.93
CA HIS A 34 2.01 -4.86 2.57
C HIS A 34 2.75 -5.83 1.66
N TYR A 35 3.99 -6.21 2.00
CA TYR A 35 4.78 -7.14 1.19
C TYR A 35 4.10 -8.50 1.02
N LEU A 36 3.47 -9.04 2.07
CA LEU A 36 2.74 -10.30 1.99
C LEU A 36 1.53 -10.22 1.06
N SER A 37 0.81 -9.10 1.06
CA SER A 37 -0.32 -8.89 0.15
C SER A 37 0.12 -8.70 -1.30
N ASP A 38 1.28 -8.08 -1.54
CA ASP A 38 1.86 -7.94 -2.88
C ASP A 38 2.35 -9.25 -3.49
N ALA A 39 2.60 -10.27 -2.67
CA ALA A 39 2.91 -11.62 -3.15
C ALA A 39 1.70 -12.29 -3.82
N ILE A 40 0.48 -11.80 -3.57
CA ILE A 40 -0.74 -12.33 -4.18
C ILE A 40 -0.98 -11.61 -5.52
N PRO A 41 -1.33 -12.34 -6.61
CA PRO A 41 -1.62 -11.72 -7.90
C PRO A 41 -2.74 -10.68 -7.80
N HIS A 42 -2.47 -9.45 -8.19
CA HIS A 42 -3.38 -8.30 -8.10
C HIS A 42 -3.19 -7.37 -9.32
N CYS A 43 -4.02 -6.37 -9.46
CA CYS A 43 -3.84 -5.32 -10.44
C CYS A 43 -3.38 -4.02 -9.77
N ASP A 44 -2.42 -3.37 -10.43
CA ASP A 44 -1.97 -2.03 -10.05
C ASP A 44 -2.61 -1.00 -10.98
N TYR A 45 -2.90 0.18 -10.46
CA TYR A 45 -3.23 1.30 -11.33
C TYR A 45 -1.97 1.97 -11.85
N LYS A 46 -2.03 2.38 -13.13
CA LYS A 46 -0.89 3.07 -13.75
C LYS A 46 -0.87 4.53 -13.32
N LEU A 47 0.27 4.98 -12.83
CA LEU A 47 0.54 6.39 -12.68
C LEU A 47 0.85 7.00 -14.04
N LEU A 48 0.19 8.10 -14.38
CA LEU A 48 0.31 8.78 -15.67
C LEU A 48 1.67 9.49 -15.82
N SER A 49 2.22 9.97 -14.71
CA SER A 49 3.52 10.63 -14.66
C SER A 49 4.70 9.66 -14.68
N ILE A 50 4.48 8.33 -14.60
CA ILE A 50 5.55 7.34 -14.57
C ILE A 50 5.51 6.48 -15.84
N SER A 51 6.58 6.56 -16.63
CA SER A 51 6.82 5.65 -17.74
C SER A 51 7.57 4.42 -17.23
N TRP A 52 6.82 3.34 -17.00
CA TRP A 52 7.37 2.07 -16.55
C TRP A 52 8.01 1.31 -17.69
N ASP A 53 9.23 0.84 -17.48
CA ASP A 53 9.89 -0.12 -18.37
C ASP A 53 9.97 -1.47 -17.62
N GLU A 54 9.18 -2.43 -18.07
CA GLU A 54 9.07 -3.75 -17.42
C GLU A 54 10.32 -4.61 -17.62
N GLU A 55 11.01 -4.44 -18.76
CA GLU A 55 12.22 -5.19 -19.08
C GLU A 55 13.45 -4.58 -18.40
N ASN A 56 13.49 -3.26 -18.34
CA ASN A 56 14.60 -2.53 -17.74
C ASN A 56 14.11 -1.47 -16.75
N LYS A 57 13.85 -1.87 -15.50
CA LYS A 57 13.39 -0.97 -14.43
C LYS A 57 14.29 0.25 -14.21
N LYS A 58 15.60 0.15 -14.59
CA LYS A 58 16.52 1.29 -14.52
C LYS A 58 16.18 2.38 -15.54
N SER A 59 15.46 2.05 -16.61
CA SER A 59 15.00 3.01 -17.62
C SER A 59 13.67 3.68 -17.27
N THR A 60 12.98 3.22 -16.22
CA THR A 60 11.78 3.88 -15.70
C THR A 60 12.07 5.33 -15.35
N LYS A 61 11.23 6.24 -15.85
CA LYS A 61 11.40 7.71 -15.73
C LYS A 61 10.11 8.36 -15.28
N ILE A 62 10.26 9.53 -14.65
CA ILE A 62 9.14 10.42 -14.33
C ILE A 62 8.97 11.42 -15.47
N ASP A 63 7.75 11.56 -16.00
CA ASP A 63 7.35 12.68 -16.86
C ASP A 63 6.97 13.84 -15.93
N TYR A 64 7.80 14.88 -15.90
CA TYR A 64 7.65 16.04 -15.02
C TYR A 64 6.55 17.02 -15.48
N LYS A 65 5.62 16.61 -16.35
CA LYS A 65 4.45 17.41 -16.68
C LYS A 65 3.57 17.57 -15.45
N ILE A 66 3.47 18.79 -14.95
CA ILE A 66 2.82 19.10 -13.69
C ILE A 66 1.36 18.60 -13.60
N HIS A 67 0.61 18.67 -14.70
CA HIS A 67 -0.77 18.20 -14.73
C HIS A 67 -0.88 16.68 -14.52
N LEU A 68 0.07 15.87 -15.04
CA LEU A 68 0.09 14.41 -14.83
C LEU A 68 0.41 14.09 -13.37
N ILE A 69 1.38 14.78 -12.79
CA ILE A 69 1.76 14.64 -11.38
C ILE A 69 0.58 14.99 -10.47
N ILE A 70 -0.13 16.09 -10.76
CA ILE A 70 -1.30 16.49 -9.97
C ILE A 70 -2.40 15.43 -10.04
N VAL A 71 -2.69 14.90 -11.22
CA VAL A 71 -3.71 13.85 -11.38
C VAL A 71 -3.33 12.60 -10.60
N ASP A 72 -2.06 12.16 -10.67
CA ASP A 72 -1.59 11.00 -9.92
C ASP A 72 -1.66 11.22 -8.40
N LEU A 73 -1.23 12.40 -7.92
CA LEU A 73 -1.33 12.74 -6.50
C LEU A 73 -2.78 12.78 -6.00
N LEU A 74 -3.71 13.29 -6.81
CA LEU A 74 -5.13 13.29 -6.46
C LEU A 74 -5.69 11.87 -6.39
N ASN A 75 -5.37 11.01 -7.37
CA ASN A 75 -5.79 9.62 -7.37
C ASN A 75 -5.24 8.86 -6.15
N ILE A 76 -3.97 9.04 -5.83
CA ILE A 76 -3.33 8.48 -4.63
C ILE A 76 -4.02 8.99 -3.36
N ALA A 77 -4.25 10.30 -3.25
CA ALA A 77 -4.88 10.90 -2.07
C ALA A 77 -6.31 10.38 -1.87
N ILE A 78 -7.10 10.25 -2.95
CA ILE A 78 -8.46 9.69 -2.90
C ILE A 78 -8.42 8.23 -2.46
N ASP A 79 -7.53 7.41 -3.01
CA ASP A 79 -7.40 6.00 -2.67
C ASP A 79 -7.01 5.81 -1.19
N VAL A 80 -6.03 6.57 -0.70
CA VAL A 80 -5.63 6.59 0.71
C VAL A 80 -6.78 7.07 1.61
N ALA A 81 -7.50 8.11 1.22
CA ALA A 81 -8.62 8.65 2.00
C ALA A 81 -9.75 7.61 2.11
N ILE A 82 -10.10 6.94 1.00
CA ILE A 82 -11.11 5.87 0.99
C ILE A 82 -10.68 4.72 1.89
N GLY A 83 -9.46 4.20 1.73
CA GLY A 83 -8.94 3.09 2.53
C GLY A 83 -8.90 3.43 4.03
N SER A 84 -8.44 4.64 4.37
CA SER A 84 -8.38 5.11 5.76
C SER A 84 -9.77 5.28 6.36
N ALA A 85 -10.71 5.88 5.63
CA ALA A 85 -12.08 6.04 6.08
C ALA A 85 -12.75 4.68 6.32
N LEU A 86 -12.62 3.74 5.39
CA LEU A 86 -13.17 2.40 5.53
C LEU A 86 -12.56 1.64 6.71
N LEU A 87 -11.23 1.73 6.91
CA LEU A 87 -10.58 1.14 8.06
C LEU A 87 -11.18 1.67 9.37
N ILE A 88 -11.31 2.99 9.52
CA ILE A 88 -11.83 3.60 10.75
C ILE A 88 -13.32 3.26 10.96
N ILE A 89 -14.13 3.31 9.90
CA ILE A 89 -15.57 3.01 9.97
C ILE A 89 -15.81 1.55 10.38
N ILE A 90 -15.02 0.60 9.87
CA ILE A 90 -15.21 -0.82 10.13
C ILE A 90 -14.57 -1.21 11.47
N ALA A 91 -13.35 -0.77 11.74
CA ALA A 91 -12.63 -1.12 12.98
C ALA A 91 -13.20 -0.43 14.22
N ARG A 92 -13.86 0.73 14.07
CA ARG A 92 -14.52 1.53 15.12
C ARG A 92 -13.63 1.73 16.36
N PRO A 93 -12.39 2.25 16.20
CA PRO A 93 -11.53 2.47 17.35
C PRO A 93 -12.15 3.48 18.32
N GLU A 94 -11.89 3.27 19.61
CA GLU A 94 -12.22 4.33 20.60
C GLU A 94 -11.47 5.63 20.28
N LEU A 95 -12.14 6.74 20.46
CA LEU A 95 -11.57 8.07 20.21
C LEU A 95 -10.56 8.41 21.31
N SER A 96 -9.29 8.15 21.04
CA SER A 96 -8.17 8.49 21.92
C SER A 96 -6.95 8.89 21.07
N ILE A 97 -6.07 9.71 21.66
CA ILE A 97 -4.81 10.10 21.00
C ILE A 97 -3.97 8.84 20.67
N GLN A 98 -3.95 7.86 21.57
CA GLN A 98 -3.21 6.62 21.36
C GLN A 98 -3.73 5.86 20.15
N ASN A 99 -5.03 5.69 20.01
CA ASN A 99 -5.63 5.02 18.85
C ASN A 99 -5.42 5.83 17.58
N PHE A 100 -5.54 7.16 17.62
CA PHE A 100 -5.25 8.02 16.48
C PHE A 100 -3.82 7.79 15.97
N VAL A 101 -2.82 7.80 16.86
CA VAL A 101 -1.42 7.53 16.49
C VAL A 101 -1.26 6.10 15.97
N THR A 102 -1.85 5.11 16.64
CA THR A 102 -1.71 3.70 16.25
C THR A 102 -2.29 3.42 14.86
N TYR A 103 -3.51 3.91 14.58
CA TYR A 103 -4.11 3.76 13.26
C TYR A 103 -3.39 4.57 12.18
N GLY A 104 -2.84 5.74 12.54
CA GLY A 104 -1.92 6.49 11.68
C GLY A 104 -0.69 5.69 11.29
N LEU A 105 -0.07 4.98 12.24
CA LEU A 105 1.07 4.09 11.99
C LEU A 105 0.69 2.88 11.12
N ILE A 106 -0.51 2.31 11.31
CA ILE A 106 -1.04 1.24 10.48
C ILE A 106 -1.20 1.70 9.03
N ILE A 107 -1.84 2.83 8.82
CA ILE A 107 -2.05 3.42 7.49
C ILE A 107 -0.70 3.70 6.84
N LEU A 108 0.19 4.38 7.56
CA LEU A 108 1.54 4.71 7.06
C LEU A 108 2.32 3.46 6.69
N GLY A 109 2.34 2.44 7.55
CA GLY A 109 3.04 1.17 7.28
C GLY A 109 2.46 0.43 6.08
N GLY A 110 1.13 0.45 5.93
CA GLY A 110 0.43 -0.17 4.81
C GLY A 110 0.72 0.46 3.44
N ILE A 111 1.08 1.76 3.39
CA ILE A 111 1.33 2.46 2.12
C ILE A 111 2.80 2.80 1.87
N LEU A 112 3.65 2.76 2.90
CA LEU A 112 5.03 3.24 2.84
C LEU A 112 5.88 2.58 1.74
N PRO A 113 5.84 1.24 1.53
CA PRO A 113 6.64 0.62 0.48
C PRO A 113 6.33 1.18 -0.91
N ASP A 114 5.06 1.41 -1.24
CA ASP A 114 4.65 2.02 -2.50
C ASP A 114 5.03 3.50 -2.59
N ALA A 115 4.88 4.24 -1.49
CA ALA A 115 5.25 5.65 -1.42
C ALA A 115 6.77 5.88 -1.62
N LEU A 116 7.59 4.88 -1.34
CA LEU A 116 9.05 4.94 -1.56
C LEU A 116 9.46 4.63 -3.01
N GLN A 117 8.61 4.04 -3.84
CA GLN A 117 8.95 3.73 -5.24
C GLN A 117 9.27 5.00 -6.08
N PRO A 118 8.50 6.09 -6.03
CA PRO A 118 8.87 7.33 -6.72
C PRO A 118 10.22 7.89 -6.28
N LEU A 119 10.55 7.77 -4.99
CA LEU A 119 11.86 8.18 -4.48
C LEU A 119 12.98 7.33 -5.05
N TYR A 120 12.78 6.01 -5.21
CA TYR A 120 13.74 5.17 -5.91
C TYR A 120 13.93 5.58 -7.37
N ILE A 121 12.86 5.94 -8.08
CA ILE A 121 12.97 6.36 -9.49
C ILE A 121 13.84 7.62 -9.62
N ILE A 122 13.73 8.56 -8.65
CA ILE A 122 14.51 9.79 -8.61
C ILE A 122 15.95 9.50 -8.12
N TRP A 123 16.07 8.70 -7.07
CA TRP A 123 17.34 8.46 -6.39
C TRP A 123 17.70 6.97 -6.38
N LYS A 124 18.27 6.50 -7.48
CA LYS A 124 18.63 5.10 -7.74
C LYS A 124 19.90 4.65 -6.97
N LYS A 125 20.04 5.04 -5.70
CA LYS A 125 21.19 4.73 -4.84
C LYS A 125 20.73 4.15 -3.50
N PHE A 126 21.68 3.64 -2.70
CA PHE A 126 21.46 3.27 -1.30
C PHE A 126 20.84 4.45 -0.52
N PRO A 127 19.84 4.25 0.36
CA PRO A 127 19.19 2.97 0.71
C PRO A 127 18.02 2.55 -0.21
N MET A 128 17.59 3.40 -1.17
CA MET A 128 16.40 3.15 -1.99
C MET A 128 16.52 1.88 -2.85
N THR A 129 17.73 1.49 -3.25
CA THR A 129 17.97 0.24 -3.98
C THR A 129 17.62 -1.00 -3.16
N ILE A 130 17.81 -0.97 -1.83
CA ILE A 130 17.43 -2.08 -0.93
C ILE A 130 15.91 -2.14 -0.83
N VAL A 131 15.26 -1.01 -0.56
CA VAL A 131 13.80 -0.92 -0.44
C VAL A 131 13.11 -1.43 -1.71
N GLN A 132 13.59 -0.97 -2.88
CA GLN A 132 13.07 -1.44 -4.15
C GLN A 132 13.37 -2.93 -4.40
N GLY A 133 14.54 -3.41 -4.01
CA GLY A 133 14.89 -4.83 -4.11
C GLY A 133 13.98 -5.72 -3.26
N MET A 134 13.62 -5.28 -2.05
CA MET A 134 12.64 -5.98 -1.20
C MET A 134 11.25 -5.98 -1.85
N HIS A 135 10.81 -4.84 -2.35
CA HIS A 135 9.52 -4.74 -3.04
C HIS A 135 9.46 -5.65 -4.27
N ASP A 136 10.51 -5.65 -5.10
CA ASP A 136 10.60 -6.51 -6.29
C ASP A 136 10.67 -8.00 -5.96
N PHE A 137 11.24 -8.36 -4.82
CA PHE A 137 11.32 -9.76 -4.38
C PHE A 137 9.95 -10.31 -3.97
N TRP A 138 9.16 -9.53 -3.24
CA TRP A 138 7.85 -9.95 -2.74
C TRP A 138 6.73 -9.78 -3.77
N HIS A 139 6.85 -8.82 -4.68
CA HIS A 139 5.80 -8.51 -5.65
C HIS A 139 5.57 -9.67 -6.62
N ALA A 140 4.30 -10.06 -6.77
CA ALA A 140 3.91 -11.11 -7.71
C ALA A 140 4.45 -10.82 -9.12
N LYS A 141 5.15 -11.80 -9.71
CA LYS A 141 5.76 -11.65 -11.04
C LYS A 141 4.73 -11.47 -12.16
N THR A 142 3.52 -11.95 -11.95
CA THR A 142 2.39 -11.73 -12.84
C THR A 142 1.70 -10.42 -12.44
N ARG A 143 2.12 -9.32 -13.02
CA ARG A 143 1.28 -8.13 -13.09
C ARG A 143 0.08 -8.48 -13.95
N LEU A 144 -0.99 -8.86 -13.31
CA LEU A 144 -2.25 -9.05 -14.01
C LEU A 144 -2.67 -7.67 -14.49
N THR A 145 -2.49 -7.40 -15.77
CA THR A 145 -3.19 -6.28 -16.42
C THR A 145 -4.65 -6.30 -15.98
N LEU A 146 -5.31 -5.16 -15.95
CA LEU A 146 -6.69 -5.00 -15.46
C LEU A 146 -7.61 -6.06 -16.12
N ASN A 147 -7.66 -7.24 -15.52
CA ASN A 147 -8.48 -8.35 -15.97
C ASN A 147 -9.40 -8.82 -14.83
N ARG A 148 -10.43 -9.56 -15.19
CA ARG A 148 -11.45 -10.02 -14.21
C ARG A 148 -10.84 -10.82 -13.05
N LYS A 149 -9.78 -11.60 -13.28
CA LYS A 149 -9.12 -12.41 -12.23
C LYS A 149 -8.39 -11.54 -11.22
N ALA A 150 -7.67 -10.52 -11.68
CA ALA A 150 -6.94 -9.59 -10.84
C ALA A 150 -7.91 -8.76 -9.97
N ILE A 151 -9.00 -8.28 -10.57
CA ILE A 151 -10.05 -7.55 -9.84
C ILE A 151 -10.71 -8.46 -8.80
N ALA A 152 -11.05 -9.70 -9.18
CA ALA A 152 -11.67 -10.64 -8.25
C ALA A 152 -10.75 -11.00 -7.09
N SER A 153 -9.46 -11.28 -7.34
CA SER A 153 -8.45 -11.55 -6.32
C SER A 153 -8.35 -10.39 -5.32
N GLN A 154 -8.22 -9.17 -5.81
CA GLN A 154 -8.13 -7.98 -4.96
C GLN A 154 -9.41 -7.72 -4.17
N ALA A 155 -10.59 -7.92 -4.79
CA ALA A 155 -11.88 -7.80 -4.10
C ALA A 155 -12.02 -8.82 -2.97
N VAL A 156 -11.62 -10.07 -3.20
CA VAL A 156 -11.63 -11.12 -2.16
C VAL A 156 -10.72 -10.74 -0.99
N ILE A 157 -9.49 -10.30 -1.25
CA ILE A 157 -8.56 -9.88 -0.20
C ILE A 157 -9.15 -8.72 0.61
N PHE A 158 -9.70 -7.71 -0.08
CA PHE A 158 -10.32 -6.56 0.56
C PHE A 158 -11.50 -6.98 1.46
N LEU A 159 -12.39 -7.86 0.96
CA LEU A 159 -13.54 -8.34 1.72
C LEU A 159 -13.14 -9.20 2.92
N LEU A 160 -12.11 -10.04 2.77
CA LEU A 160 -11.56 -10.81 3.90
C LEU A 160 -10.95 -9.91 4.97
N ALA A 161 -10.21 -8.87 4.57
CA ALA A 161 -9.67 -7.88 5.49
C ALA A 161 -10.80 -7.11 6.20
N ALA A 162 -11.81 -6.65 5.45
CA ALA A 162 -12.97 -5.97 6.02
C ALA A 162 -13.73 -6.86 7.00
N TYR A 163 -13.97 -8.13 6.67
CA TYR A 163 -14.61 -9.09 7.57
C TYR A 163 -13.79 -9.32 8.84
N SER A 164 -12.47 -9.53 8.71
CA SER A 164 -11.58 -9.70 9.86
C SER A 164 -11.59 -8.51 10.82
N LEU A 165 -11.81 -7.30 10.30
CA LEU A 165 -11.95 -6.09 11.11
C LEU A 165 -13.28 -6.01 11.89
N THR A 166 -14.28 -6.83 11.58
CA THR A 166 -15.54 -6.87 12.33
C THR A 166 -15.52 -7.86 13.50
N LEU A 167 -14.55 -8.79 13.50
CA LEU A 167 -14.37 -9.80 14.56
C LEU A 167 -13.63 -9.21 15.76
#